data_855f9d50d1a5074fd11182e969ca01ed
#
_entry.id   855f9d50d1a5074fd11182e969ca01ed
#
_cell.length_a   1.000
_cell.length_b   1.000
_cell.length_c   1.000
_cell.angle_alpha   90.00
_cell.angle_beta   90.00
_cell.angle_gamma   90.00
#
_symmetry.space_group_name_H-M   'P 1'
#
loop_
_entity.id
_entity.type
_entity.pdbx_description
1 polymer ?
#
loop_
_entity_poly.entity_id
_entity_poly.type
_entity_poly.pdbx_seq_one_letter_code
_entity_poly.pdbx_strand_id
1 'polypeptide(L)'
;MNKYNIPGVKTFEYTKIIGLENIEFGRDVIIDDFVLIYAKKKIRIGNNVHIACFTSITGGEEFEMDDFSGISQGCRLLTGTEDFKDWGFGNPTIAEKYRNVRRAPIRIGRFSIVGANSIVLPGVSIGEGAMVGACSVVSKDLEPWGIYVGNKKVSERNRTAVLKTYEQFEMDIQQEGNEL
;
A
#
# COMPACT_ATOMS: atom_id res chain seq x y z
N MET A 1 21.45 -3.01 5.55
CA MET A 1 21.82 -1.63 6.00
C MET A 1 20.53 -0.82 5.99
N ASN A 2 20.21 -0.08 7.04
CA ASN A 2 18.99 0.74 7.06
C ASN A 2 19.32 2.13 6.51
N LYS A 3 18.95 2.41 5.27
CA LYS A 3 19.34 3.64 4.56
C LYS A 3 18.82 4.94 5.21
N TYR A 4 17.61 4.92 5.76
CA TYR A 4 16.95 6.13 6.24
C TYR A 4 16.97 6.29 7.76
N ASN A 5 17.46 5.30 8.52
CA ASN A 5 17.49 5.31 9.99
C ASN A 5 16.15 5.68 10.66
N ILE A 6 15.05 5.20 10.10
CA ILE A 6 13.71 5.43 10.64
C ILE A 6 13.46 4.41 11.75
N PRO A 7 13.09 4.84 12.98
CA PRO A 7 12.75 3.92 14.06
C PRO A 7 11.65 2.92 13.66
N GLY A 8 11.84 1.63 13.95
CA GLY A 8 10.87 0.59 13.64
C GLY A 8 10.72 0.24 12.14
N VAL A 9 11.54 0.83 11.26
CA VAL A 9 11.47 0.60 9.81
C VAL A 9 12.78 0.08 9.26
N LYS A 10 12.74 -1.04 8.56
CA LYS A 10 13.88 -1.60 7.82
C LYS A 10 13.79 -1.16 6.36
N THR A 11 14.82 -0.47 5.88
CA THR A 11 14.99 -0.10 4.47
C THR A 11 16.33 -0.60 3.95
N PHE A 12 16.47 -0.73 2.64
CA PHE A 12 17.68 -1.24 2.00
C PHE A 12 18.36 -0.16 1.15
N GLU A 13 19.48 -0.51 0.52
CA GLU A 13 20.36 0.44 -0.15
C GLU A 13 19.69 1.17 -1.32
N TYR A 14 18.90 0.47 -2.12
CA TYR A 14 18.26 1.01 -3.32
C TYR A 14 16.79 1.41 -3.10
N THR A 15 16.31 1.39 -1.86
CA THR A 15 15.00 1.99 -1.52
C THR A 15 15.05 3.50 -1.79
N LYS A 16 14.05 4.05 -2.47
CA LYS A 16 13.94 5.49 -2.73
C LYS A 16 12.67 6.08 -2.14
N ILE A 17 12.83 6.95 -1.15
CA ILE A 17 11.73 7.72 -0.56
C ILE A 17 11.97 9.20 -0.86
N ILE A 18 10.96 9.86 -1.42
CA ILE A 18 10.94 11.30 -1.70
C ILE A 18 9.82 11.90 -0.87
N GLY A 19 10.10 12.92 -0.07
CA GLY A 19 9.14 13.55 0.86
C GLY A 19 8.97 12.74 2.14
N LEU A 20 10.08 12.24 2.72
CA LEU A 20 10.08 11.42 3.94
C LEU A 20 9.36 12.11 5.11
N GLU A 21 9.44 13.43 5.17
CA GLU A 21 8.79 14.30 6.17
C GLU A 21 7.25 14.22 6.13
N ASN A 22 6.67 13.72 5.04
CA ASN A 22 5.23 13.56 4.88
C ASN A 22 4.75 12.14 5.23
N ILE A 23 5.65 11.26 5.73
CA ILE A 23 5.31 9.87 6.00
C ILE A 23 5.31 9.60 7.51
N GLU A 24 4.20 9.08 7.99
CA GLU A 24 4.08 8.51 9.34
C GLU A 24 4.23 7.00 9.25
N PHE A 25 5.18 6.45 10.03
CA PHE A 25 5.44 5.01 10.10
C PHE A 25 5.05 4.45 11.45
N GLY A 26 4.47 3.27 11.42
CA GLY A 26 4.38 2.40 12.59
C GLY A 26 5.69 1.65 12.83
N ARG A 27 5.63 0.59 13.63
CA ARG A 27 6.75 -0.30 13.95
C ARG A 27 6.73 -1.56 13.08
N ASP A 28 7.87 -2.25 13.00
CA ASP A 28 8.02 -3.52 12.30
C ASP A 28 7.64 -3.42 10.82
N VAL A 29 8.07 -2.33 10.18
CA VAL A 29 7.86 -2.08 8.76
C VAL A 29 9.10 -2.50 7.97
N ILE A 30 8.88 -3.21 6.87
CA ILE A 30 9.94 -3.57 5.92
C ILE A 30 9.61 -2.97 4.55
N ILE A 31 10.55 -2.21 4.01
CA ILE A 31 10.47 -1.64 2.66
C ILE A 31 11.68 -2.14 1.87
N ASP A 32 11.44 -3.05 0.93
CA ASP A 32 12.50 -3.73 0.18
C ASP A 32 13.25 -2.81 -0.79
N ASP A 33 14.31 -3.34 -1.38
CA ASP A 33 15.08 -2.66 -2.42
C ASP A 33 14.23 -2.34 -3.67
N PHE A 34 14.60 -1.28 -4.38
CA PHE A 34 13.94 -0.81 -5.59
C PHE A 34 12.47 -0.40 -5.40
N VAL A 35 12.05 -0.19 -4.15
CA VAL A 35 10.77 0.47 -3.85
C VAL A 35 10.93 1.97 -4.04
N LEU A 36 9.95 2.58 -4.73
CA LEU A 36 9.83 4.03 -4.87
C LEU A 36 8.59 4.54 -4.15
N ILE A 37 8.77 5.43 -3.16
CA ILE A 37 7.66 6.15 -2.52
C ILE A 37 7.82 7.65 -2.81
N TYR A 38 6.79 8.26 -3.41
CA TYR A 38 6.71 9.70 -3.64
C TYR A 38 5.60 10.31 -2.79
N ALA A 39 5.97 10.87 -1.64
CA ALA A 39 5.09 11.46 -0.65
C ALA A 39 5.03 12.98 -0.80
N LYS A 40 4.18 13.47 -1.71
CA LYS A 40 3.88 14.92 -1.82
C LYS A 40 2.84 15.35 -0.79
N LYS A 41 1.89 14.48 -0.46
CA LYS A 41 0.92 14.61 0.63
C LYS A 41 1.15 13.52 1.67
N LYS A 42 0.34 13.52 2.72
CA LYS A 42 0.47 12.60 3.83
C LYS A 42 0.36 11.14 3.37
N ILE A 43 1.32 10.34 3.83
CA ILE A 43 1.31 8.88 3.75
C ILE A 43 1.32 8.32 5.17
N ARG A 44 0.44 7.37 5.48
CA ARG A 44 0.44 6.61 6.72
C ARG A 44 0.70 5.13 6.44
N ILE A 45 1.68 4.57 7.09
CA ILE A 45 2.03 3.16 7.04
C ILE A 45 1.95 2.61 8.47
N GLY A 46 1.08 1.66 8.69
CA GLY A 46 0.81 1.04 9.99
C GLY A 46 1.92 0.12 10.47
N ASN A 47 1.60 -0.69 11.47
CA ASN A 47 2.53 -1.65 12.08
C ASN A 47 2.56 -2.97 11.31
N ASN A 48 3.68 -3.69 11.34
CA ASN A 48 3.83 -5.01 10.73
C ASN A 48 3.47 -5.00 9.24
N VAL A 49 3.99 -4.01 8.51
CA VAL A 49 3.72 -3.79 7.08
C VAL A 49 4.93 -4.18 6.25
N HIS A 50 4.69 -4.87 5.14
CA HIS A 50 5.71 -5.18 4.15
C HIS A 50 5.38 -4.57 2.79
N ILE A 51 6.33 -3.84 2.22
CA ILE A 51 6.29 -3.32 0.85
C ILE A 51 7.44 -3.96 0.08
N ALA A 52 7.10 -4.94 -0.77
CA ALA A 52 8.07 -5.75 -1.47
C ALA A 52 8.71 -5.01 -2.67
N CYS A 53 9.84 -5.55 -3.11
CA CYS A 53 10.71 -4.95 -4.12
C CYS A 53 9.98 -4.58 -5.44
N PHE A 54 10.53 -3.60 -6.15
CA PHE A 54 10.01 -3.07 -7.41
C PHE A 54 8.60 -2.46 -7.33
N THR A 55 8.08 -2.23 -6.13
CA THR A 55 6.80 -1.55 -5.91
C THR A 55 6.97 -0.04 -6.00
N SER A 56 5.93 0.66 -6.50
CA SER A 56 5.89 2.12 -6.45
C SER A 56 4.57 2.65 -5.88
N ILE A 57 4.69 3.66 -5.01
CA ILE A 57 3.58 4.46 -4.48
C ILE A 57 3.80 5.88 -5.00
N THR A 58 2.99 6.30 -5.97
CA THR A 58 3.19 7.56 -6.72
C THR A 58 1.86 8.25 -7.03
N GLY A 59 1.93 9.49 -7.53
CA GLY A 59 0.74 10.28 -7.89
C GLY A 59 0.57 11.52 -7.04
N GLY A 60 1.17 11.52 -5.83
CA GLY A 60 1.27 12.72 -4.99
C GLY A 60 0.00 13.10 -4.23
N GLU A 61 -0.96 12.16 -4.06
CA GLU A 61 -2.10 12.28 -3.17
C GLU A 61 -1.86 11.42 -1.92
N GLU A 62 -2.77 11.47 -0.96
CA GLU A 62 -2.69 10.69 0.28
C GLU A 62 -2.70 9.18 0.02
N PHE A 63 -1.96 8.47 0.86
CA PHE A 63 -1.90 7.00 0.82
C PHE A 63 -1.89 6.45 2.24
N GLU A 64 -2.63 5.38 2.47
CA GLU A 64 -2.75 4.76 3.78
C GLU A 64 -2.66 3.24 3.68
N MET A 65 -1.82 2.65 4.53
CA MET A 65 -1.75 1.22 4.79
C MET A 65 -1.98 0.96 6.26
N ASP A 66 -2.97 0.13 6.56
CA ASP A 66 -3.24 -0.30 7.92
C ASP A 66 -2.34 -1.46 8.36
N ASP A 67 -2.36 -1.77 9.65
CA ASP A 67 -1.54 -2.80 10.28
C ASP A 67 -1.70 -4.17 9.62
N PHE A 68 -0.63 -4.96 9.63
CA PHE A 68 -0.59 -6.32 9.07
C PHE A 68 -0.97 -6.42 7.60
N SER A 69 -0.87 -5.33 6.86
CA SER A 69 -1.10 -5.33 5.42
C SER A 69 0.19 -5.52 4.64
N GLY A 70 0.08 -6.01 3.42
CA GLY A 70 1.24 -6.28 2.57
C GLY A 70 1.03 -5.92 1.11
N ILE A 71 2.09 -5.46 0.47
CA ILE A 71 2.15 -5.24 -0.97
C ILE A 71 3.24 -6.12 -1.53
N SER A 72 2.86 -7.08 -2.37
CA SER A 72 3.80 -7.96 -3.06
C SER A 72 4.61 -7.23 -4.11
N GLN A 73 5.65 -7.88 -4.61
CA GLN A 73 6.61 -7.30 -5.55
C GLN A 73 5.96 -6.75 -6.84
N GLY A 74 6.56 -5.70 -7.37
CA GLY A 74 6.20 -5.15 -8.68
C GLY A 74 4.89 -4.39 -8.75
N CYS A 75 4.22 -4.11 -7.62
CA CYS A 75 2.94 -3.40 -7.60
C CYS A 75 3.07 -1.92 -7.92
N ARG A 76 1.99 -1.33 -8.44
CA ARG A 76 1.87 0.10 -8.72
C ARG A 76 0.64 0.67 -8.00
N LEU A 77 0.86 1.51 -6.99
CA LEU A 77 -0.17 2.20 -6.23
C LEU A 77 -0.20 3.65 -6.74
N LEU A 78 -1.19 3.94 -7.59
CA LEU A 78 -1.26 5.20 -8.33
C LEU A 78 -2.29 6.12 -7.66
N THR A 79 -1.87 7.05 -6.83
CA THR A 79 -2.75 8.06 -6.24
C THR A 79 -3.06 9.22 -7.19
N GLY A 80 -2.51 9.18 -8.40
CA GLY A 80 -2.76 10.14 -9.47
C GLY A 80 -2.55 9.54 -10.85
N THR A 81 -3.36 9.97 -11.81
CA THR A 81 -3.24 9.60 -13.22
C THR A 81 -3.54 10.79 -14.11
N GLU A 82 -2.92 10.81 -15.29
CA GLU A 82 -3.25 11.79 -16.32
C GLU A 82 -4.65 11.53 -16.89
N ASP A 83 -5.17 12.48 -17.65
CA ASP A 83 -6.47 12.38 -18.28
C ASP A 83 -6.44 11.42 -19.48
N PHE A 84 -7.37 10.46 -19.48
CA PHE A 84 -7.54 9.52 -20.60
C PHE A 84 -8.83 9.77 -21.38
N LYS A 85 -9.67 10.71 -20.96
CA LYS A 85 -11.03 10.77 -21.46
C LYS A 85 -11.45 12.17 -21.91
N ASP A 86 -11.04 13.21 -21.19
CA ASP A 86 -11.61 14.53 -21.36
C ASP A 86 -10.70 15.44 -22.23
N TRP A 87 -10.15 16.52 -21.67
CA TRP A 87 -9.49 17.57 -22.43
C TRP A 87 -8.00 17.73 -22.13
N GLY A 88 -7.51 17.06 -21.09
CA GLY A 88 -6.12 17.25 -20.64
C GLY A 88 -5.10 16.53 -21.51
N PHE A 89 -3.98 17.16 -21.75
CA PHE A 89 -2.83 16.45 -22.31
C PHE A 89 -2.18 15.56 -21.24
N GLY A 90 -2.05 14.26 -21.53
CA GLY A 90 -1.55 13.24 -20.62
C GLY A 90 -0.03 13.23 -20.44
N ASN A 91 0.59 14.39 -20.18
CA ASN A 91 2.04 14.51 -20.14
C ASN A 91 2.50 15.58 -19.13
N PRO A 92 3.33 15.21 -18.12
CA PRO A 92 3.79 16.15 -17.08
C PRO A 92 4.77 17.22 -17.57
N THR A 93 5.27 17.14 -18.82
CA THR A 93 6.14 18.19 -19.39
C THR A 93 5.36 19.42 -19.89
N ILE A 94 4.03 19.34 -19.87
CA ILE A 94 3.13 20.40 -20.34
C ILE A 94 2.65 21.23 -19.16
N ALA A 95 2.48 22.54 -19.36
CA ALA A 95 1.99 23.44 -18.33
C ALA A 95 0.67 22.95 -17.73
N GLU A 96 0.52 23.09 -16.40
CA GLU A 96 -0.58 22.51 -15.62
C GLU A 96 -1.97 22.93 -16.14
N LYS A 97 -2.11 24.14 -16.65
CA LYS A 97 -3.37 24.65 -17.24
C LYS A 97 -3.89 23.85 -18.45
N TYR A 98 -3.08 23.01 -19.04
CA TYR A 98 -3.43 22.12 -20.16
C TYR A 98 -3.56 20.65 -19.75
N ARG A 99 -3.52 20.39 -18.46
CA ARG A 99 -3.58 19.04 -17.89
C ARG A 99 -4.79 18.90 -16.99
N ASN A 100 -5.41 17.74 -17.05
CA ASN A 100 -6.54 17.38 -16.18
C ASN A 100 -6.18 16.14 -15.35
N VAL A 101 -5.25 16.29 -14.42
CA VAL A 101 -4.75 15.19 -13.59
C VAL A 101 -5.78 14.81 -12.54
N ARG A 102 -6.26 13.58 -12.59
CA ARG A 102 -7.12 13.02 -11.56
C ARG A 102 -6.26 12.49 -10.43
N ARG A 103 -6.49 12.98 -9.21
CA ARG A 103 -5.85 12.52 -7.98
C ARG A 103 -6.90 12.12 -6.95
N ALA A 104 -6.68 10.99 -6.29
CA ALA A 104 -7.51 10.55 -5.19
C ALA A 104 -6.71 9.62 -4.26
N PRO A 105 -7.03 9.60 -2.96
CA PRO A 105 -6.31 8.77 -1.99
C PRO A 105 -6.51 7.28 -2.27
N ILE A 106 -5.55 6.46 -1.86
CA ILE A 106 -5.68 5.00 -1.81
C ILE A 106 -5.60 4.56 -0.36
N ARG A 107 -6.45 3.61 0.01
CA ARG A 107 -6.43 2.97 1.33
C ARG A 107 -6.31 1.47 1.20
N ILE A 108 -5.40 0.89 1.99
CA ILE A 108 -5.16 -0.55 2.09
C ILE A 108 -5.51 -0.96 3.51
N GLY A 109 -6.61 -1.68 3.68
CA GLY A 109 -7.13 -2.06 4.99
C GLY A 109 -6.27 -3.11 5.70
N ARG A 110 -6.47 -3.22 7.00
CA ARG A 110 -5.78 -4.16 7.89
C ARG A 110 -5.87 -5.60 7.36
N PHE A 111 -4.82 -6.38 7.53
CA PHE A 111 -4.71 -7.78 7.08
C PHE A 111 -4.85 -8.00 5.56
N SER A 112 -4.98 -6.97 4.75
CA SER A 112 -5.12 -7.14 3.32
C SER A 112 -3.78 -7.33 2.61
N ILE A 113 -3.80 -7.99 1.47
CA ILE A 113 -2.60 -8.21 0.65
C ILE A 113 -2.90 -7.88 -0.80
N VAL A 114 -2.00 -7.11 -1.41
CA VAL A 114 -2.01 -6.84 -2.86
C VAL A 114 -1.00 -7.76 -3.53
N GLY A 115 -1.49 -8.68 -4.34
CA GLY A 115 -0.67 -9.68 -5.05
C GLY A 115 0.25 -9.07 -6.10
N ALA A 116 1.33 -9.77 -6.40
CA ALA A 116 2.44 -9.31 -7.24
C ALA A 116 1.99 -8.76 -8.61
N ASN A 117 2.71 -7.72 -9.08
CA ASN A 117 2.48 -7.06 -10.36
C ASN A 117 1.06 -6.47 -10.55
N SER A 118 0.37 -6.18 -9.44
CA SER A 118 -0.95 -5.55 -9.50
C SER A 118 -0.86 -4.02 -9.56
N ILE A 119 -1.91 -3.42 -10.11
CA ILE A 119 -2.07 -1.97 -10.22
C ILE A 119 -3.31 -1.56 -9.43
N VAL A 120 -3.18 -0.60 -8.53
CA VAL A 120 -4.30 0.01 -7.81
C VAL A 120 -4.46 1.44 -8.28
N LEU A 121 -5.65 1.78 -8.78
CA LEU A 121 -5.94 3.08 -9.37
C LEU A 121 -6.36 4.12 -8.33
N PRO A 122 -6.31 5.43 -8.66
CA PRO A 122 -6.67 6.50 -7.74
C PRO A 122 -8.09 6.38 -7.19
N GLY A 123 -8.24 6.57 -5.89
CA GLY A 123 -9.52 6.57 -5.19
C GLY A 123 -9.98 5.21 -4.67
N VAL A 124 -9.18 4.15 -4.85
CA VAL A 124 -9.55 2.81 -4.43
C VAL A 124 -9.30 2.61 -2.94
N SER A 125 -10.28 2.00 -2.28
CA SER A 125 -10.17 1.44 -0.92
C SER A 125 -10.23 -0.09 -0.99
N ILE A 126 -9.19 -0.75 -0.48
CA ILE A 126 -9.14 -2.20 -0.31
C ILE A 126 -9.53 -2.51 1.13
N GLY A 127 -10.65 -3.20 1.33
CA GLY A 127 -11.22 -3.48 2.64
C GLY A 127 -10.37 -4.39 3.50
N GLU A 128 -10.62 -4.38 4.81
CA GLU A 128 -9.93 -5.23 5.78
C GLU A 128 -9.94 -6.70 5.36
N GLY A 129 -8.80 -7.35 5.44
CA GLY A 129 -8.65 -8.77 5.13
C GLY A 129 -8.82 -9.14 3.65
N ALA A 130 -9.06 -8.18 2.76
CA ALA A 130 -9.20 -8.46 1.34
C ALA A 130 -7.88 -8.91 0.71
N MET A 131 -7.96 -9.87 -0.20
CA MET A 131 -6.82 -10.44 -0.92
C MET A 131 -6.95 -10.14 -2.40
N VAL A 132 -5.98 -9.47 -2.97
CA VAL A 132 -5.91 -9.19 -4.41
C VAL A 132 -4.97 -10.20 -5.06
N GLY A 133 -5.48 -10.98 -6.00
CA GLY A 133 -4.67 -11.91 -6.80
C GLY A 133 -3.62 -11.17 -7.64
N ALA A 134 -2.52 -11.85 -7.95
CA ALA A 134 -1.44 -11.26 -8.76
C ALA A 134 -1.92 -10.80 -10.15
N CYS A 135 -1.21 -9.85 -10.75
CA CYS A 135 -1.49 -9.29 -12.07
C CYS A 135 -2.90 -8.67 -12.21
N SER A 136 -3.44 -8.15 -11.11
CA SER A 136 -4.77 -7.52 -11.08
C SER A 136 -4.69 -6.02 -11.37
N VAL A 137 -5.72 -5.48 -12.06
CA VAL A 137 -5.99 -4.04 -12.11
C VAL A 137 -7.21 -3.75 -11.25
N VAL A 138 -7.00 -3.05 -10.13
CA VAL A 138 -8.06 -2.68 -9.18
C VAL A 138 -8.45 -1.23 -9.44
N SER A 139 -9.68 -1.03 -9.88
CA SER A 139 -10.23 0.29 -10.26
C SER A 139 -11.49 0.69 -9.51
N LYS A 140 -11.92 -0.16 -8.55
CA LYS A 140 -13.08 0.05 -7.67
C LYS A 140 -12.74 -0.45 -6.27
N ASP A 141 -13.47 0.04 -5.29
CA ASP A 141 -13.37 -0.43 -3.92
C ASP A 141 -13.63 -1.92 -3.82
N LEU A 142 -12.88 -2.59 -2.96
CA LEU A 142 -12.99 -4.00 -2.67
C LEU A 142 -13.53 -4.19 -1.25
N GLU A 143 -14.64 -4.95 -1.14
CA GLU A 143 -15.25 -5.27 0.13
C GLU A 143 -14.30 -6.06 1.03
N PRO A 144 -14.42 -5.92 2.36
CA PRO A 144 -13.62 -6.68 3.32
C PRO A 144 -13.74 -8.20 3.14
N TRP A 145 -12.64 -8.91 3.44
CA TRP A 145 -12.57 -10.38 3.53
C TRP A 145 -12.84 -11.14 2.23
N GLY A 146 -12.95 -10.44 1.11
CA GLY A 146 -13.04 -11.08 -0.21
C GLY A 146 -11.68 -11.45 -0.79
N ILE A 147 -11.65 -12.43 -1.68
CA ILE A 147 -10.52 -12.76 -2.57
C ILE A 147 -10.90 -12.31 -3.97
N TYR A 148 -10.03 -11.49 -4.58
CA TYR A 148 -10.35 -10.79 -5.83
C TYR A 148 -9.33 -11.08 -6.94
N VAL A 149 -9.80 -11.11 -8.18
CA VAL A 149 -8.97 -11.00 -9.38
C VAL A 149 -9.45 -9.77 -10.14
N GLY A 150 -8.63 -8.74 -10.21
CA GLY A 150 -9.07 -7.41 -10.58
C GLY A 150 -10.14 -6.90 -9.61
N ASN A 151 -11.28 -6.47 -10.15
CA ASN A 151 -12.45 -6.03 -9.36
C ASN A 151 -13.46 -7.15 -9.08
N LYS A 152 -13.20 -8.37 -9.58
CA LYS A 152 -14.13 -9.50 -9.44
C LYS A 152 -13.81 -10.29 -8.19
N LYS A 153 -14.77 -10.37 -7.27
CA LYS A 153 -14.72 -11.28 -6.13
C LYS A 153 -14.84 -12.72 -6.62
N VAL A 154 -13.87 -13.55 -6.28
CA VAL A 154 -13.82 -14.96 -6.69
C VAL A 154 -14.06 -15.91 -5.54
N SER A 155 -13.81 -15.49 -4.30
CA SER A 155 -14.01 -16.30 -3.09
C SER A 155 -14.05 -15.41 -1.85
N GLU A 156 -14.24 -16.04 -0.69
CA GLU A 156 -14.14 -15.45 0.64
C GLU A 156 -12.86 -15.92 1.33
N ARG A 157 -12.21 -15.01 2.03
CA ARG A 157 -11.10 -15.34 2.93
C ARG A 157 -11.66 -15.84 4.27
N ASN A 158 -11.02 -16.82 4.86
CA ASN A 158 -11.43 -17.31 6.18
C ASN A 158 -11.09 -16.30 7.29
N ARG A 159 -12.02 -15.36 7.52
CA ARG A 159 -11.91 -14.30 8.54
C ARG A 159 -11.64 -14.86 9.92
N THR A 160 -12.39 -15.87 10.34
CA THR A 160 -12.30 -16.47 11.68
C THR A 160 -10.90 -17.03 11.94
N ALA A 161 -10.31 -17.72 10.95
CA ALA A 161 -8.96 -18.26 11.10
C ALA A 161 -7.91 -17.15 11.23
N VAL A 162 -8.01 -16.08 10.42
CA VAL A 162 -7.07 -14.94 10.49
C VAL A 162 -7.16 -14.24 11.85
N LEU A 163 -8.36 -13.97 12.34
CA LEU A 163 -8.56 -13.32 13.63
C LEU A 163 -8.07 -14.17 14.81
N LYS A 164 -8.30 -15.48 14.75
CA LYS A 164 -7.77 -16.41 15.76
C LYS A 164 -6.23 -16.42 15.77
N THR A 165 -5.61 -16.40 14.60
CA THR A 165 -4.14 -16.28 14.50
C THR A 165 -3.64 -14.96 15.06
N TYR A 166 -4.36 -13.88 14.81
CA TYR A 166 -4.03 -12.57 15.36
C TYR A 166 -4.15 -12.53 16.90
N GLU A 167 -5.20 -13.13 17.48
CA GLU A 167 -5.35 -13.26 18.93
C GLU A 167 -4.17 -14.02 19.55
N GLN A 168 -3.73 -15.10 18.94
CA GLN A 168 -2.55 -15.85 19.41
C GLN A 168 -1.28 -14.99 19.33
N PHE A 169 -1.06 -14.29 18.21
CA PHE A 169 0.07 -13.36 18.06
C PHE A 169 0.11 -12.28 19.16
N GLU A 170 -1.03 -11.69 19.51
CA GLU A 170 -1.12 -10.69 20.58
C GLU A 170 -0.78 -11.29 21.95
N MET A 171 -1.22 -12.53 22.23
CA MET A 171 -0.90 -13.24 23.48
C MET A 171 0.60 -13.52 23.58
N ASP A 172 1.23 -13.98 22.50
CA ASP A 172 2.66 -14.32 22.48
C ASP A 172 3.52 -13.08 22.74
N ILE A 173 3.20 -11.94 22.12
CA ILE A 173 3.91 -10.66 22.36
C ILE A 173 3.75 -10.20 23.82
N GLN A 174 2.56 -10.35 24.42
CA GLN A 174 2.34 -9.98 25.82
C GLN A 174 3.16 -10.85 26.79
N GLN A 175 3.34 -12.13 26.47
CA GLN A 175 4.16 -13.03 27.27
C GLN A 175 5.66 -12.67 27.18
N GLU A 176 6.17 -12.44 25.99
CA GLU A 176 7.56 -12.01 25.78
C GLU A 176 7.86 -10.66 26.44
N GLY A 177 6.90 -9.71 26.43
CA GLY A 177 7.05 -8.42 27.09
C GLY A 177 7.02 -8.48 28.62
N ASN A 178 6.49 -9.56 29.23
CA ASN A 178 6.45 -9.76 30.68
C ASN A 178 7.69 -10.53 31.20
N GLU A 179 8.49 -11.10 30.33
CA GLU A 179 9.74 -11.84 30.70
C GLU A 179 11.00 -10.95 30.67
N LEU A 180 10.85 -9.67 30.29
CA LEU A 180 11.91 -8.65 30.26
C LEU A 180 11.76 -7.64 31.41
#